data_814db2ef2a3f17adab8b98f480ee0555
#
_entry.id   814db2ef2a3f17adab8b98f480ee0555
#
_cell.length_a   1.000
_cell.length_b   1.000
_cell.length_c   1.000
_cell.angle_alpha   90.00
_cell.angle_beta   90.00
_cell.angle_gamma   90.00
#
_symmetry.space_group_name_H-M   'P 1'
#
loop_
_entity.id
_entity.type
_entity.pdbx_description
1 polymer ?
#
loop_
_entity_poly.entity_id
_entity_poly.type
_entity_poly.pdbx_seq_one_letter_code
_entity_poly.pdbx_strand_id
1 'polypeptide(L)'
;MILSYLRTVILYLVLILVIRMMGKRQIGEMEPAEFVVTMLVANLAAIPMQDAGIPLLTGLIPILTVLGVELVLSWLMLQSGTLRRLFCGKPVFLIDNGRLLQGNLRLTRVTLDELMGKLREKDILDMTQVQYAILETDGNLSVFPYPQFAPASARDAGVRVKENCFPIVVAEDGRVFAENLQKAGRDMPWLEQTLASHEAVLEDTLLLTVDGSGKVIFVRKERL
;
A
#
# COMPACT_ATOMS: atom_id res chain seq x y z
N MET A 1 26.42 -24.10 14.06
CA MET A 1 25.62 -24.17 12.83
C MET A 1 24.11 -24.30 13.09
N ILE A 2 23.61 -25.35 13.74
CA ILE A 2 22.15 -25.53 14.05
C ILE A 2 21.61 -24.37 14.89
N LEU A 3 22.36 -23.93 15.90
CA LEU A 3 21.97 -22.80 16.75
C LEU A 3 21.83 -21.49 15.98
N SER A 4 22.77 -21.19 15.07
CA SER A 4 22.71 -19.99 14.23
C SER A 4 21.51 -20.05 13.26
N TYR A 5 21.25 -21.23 12.68
CA TYR A 5 20.07 -21.45 11.85
C TYR A 5 18.77 -21.16 12.61
N LEU A 6 18.62 -21.75 13.81
CA LEU A 6 17.42 -21.56 14.63
C LEU A 6 17.22 -20.09 15.03
N ARG A 7 18.30 -19.39 15.42
CA ARG A 7 18.28 -17.96 15.74
C ARG A 7 17.83 -17.10 14.55
N THR A 8 18.37 -17.40 13.37
CA THR A 8 18.00 -16.69 12.15
C THR A 8 16.51 -16.84 11.84
N VAL A 9 15.98 -18.07 11.95
CA VAL A 9 14.54 -18.31 11.73
C VAL A 9 13.67 -17.54 12.74
N ILE A 10 14.04 -17.58 14.03
CA ILE A 10 13.29 -16.88 15.08
C ILE A 10 13.30 -15.36 14.81
N LEU A 11 14.49 -14.77 14.59
CA LEU A 11 14.60 -13.34 14.34
C LEU A 11 13.91 -12.93 13.05
N TYR A 12 13.97 -13.75 12.00
CA TYR A 12 13.24 -13.50 10.76
C TYR A 12 11.72 -13.40 10.97
N LEU A 13 11.16 -14.34 11.75
CA LEU A 13 9.72 -14.31 12.09
C LEU A 13 9.36 -13.08 12.93
N VAL A 14 10.23 -12.71 13.88
CA VAL A 14 10.06 -11.47 14.66
C VAL A 14 10.10 -10.24 13.76
N LEU A 15 11.05 -10.15 12.82
CA LEU A 15 11.15 -9.04 11.88
C LEU A 15 9.89 -8.91 11.02
N ILE A 16 9.37 -10.02 10.48
CA ILE A 16 8.10 -10.01 9.72
C ILE A 16 6.96 -9.45 10.58
N LEU A 17 6.87 -9.90 11.84
CA LEU A 17 5.85 -9.43 12.77
C LEU A 17 6.00 -7.93 13.05
N VAL A 18 7.21 -7.46 13.31
CA VAL A 18 7.54 -6.03 13.55
C VAL A 18 7.12 -5.19 12.35
N ILE A 19 7.55 -5.54 11.13
CA ILE A 19 7.20 -4.82 9.91
C ILE A 19 5.67 -4.82 9.69
N ARG A 20 5.00 -5.94 9.96
CA ARG A 20 3.54 -6.02 9.85
C ARG A 20 2.82 -5.12 10.85
N MET A 21 3.36 -4.95 12.06
CA MET A 21 2.79 -4.05 13.08
C MET A 21 3.00 -2.57 12.76
N MET A 22 4.06 -2.22 12.03
CA MET A 22 4.33 -0.83 11.58
C MET A 22 3.32 -0.34 10.53
N GLY A 23 2.56 -1.23 9.88
CA GLY A 23 1.48 -0.85 8.98
C GLY A 23 1.57 -1.51 7.59
N LYS A 24 0.66 -1.09 6.67
CA LYS A 24 0.51 -1.67 5.33
C LYS A 24 1.21 -0.85 4.24
N ARG A 25 2.00 0.16 4.58
CA ARG A 25 2.67 1.00 3.59
C ARG A 25 3.73 0.19 2.85
N GLN A 26 3.74 0.32 1.53
CA GLN A 26 4.75 -0.32 0.69
C GLN A 26 6.09 0.39 0.85
N ILE A 27 7.19 -0.34 0.67
CA ILE A 27 8.56 0.20 0.81
C ILE A 27 8.79 1.45 -0.06
N GLY A 28 8.12 1.55 -1.21
CA GLY A 28 8.19 2.71 -2.11
C GLY A 28 7.41 3.94 -1.65
N GLU A 29 6.55 3.82 -0.63
CA GLU A 29 5.71 4.89 -0.10
C GLU A 29 5.99 5.17 1.38
N MET A 30 7.13 4.65 1.90
CA MET A 30 7.54 4.85 3.30
C MET A 30 7.98 6.29 3.53
N GLU A 31 7.55 6.85 4.65
CA GLU A 31 8.09 8.12 5.12
C GLU A 31 9.56 7.95 5.56
N PRO A 32 10.40 9.00 5.47
CA PRO A 32 11.81 8.93 5.86
C PRO A 32 12.04 8.39 7.28
N ALA A 33 11.14 8.70 8.22
CA ALA A 33 11.21 8.20 9.60
C ALA A 33 11.01 6.68 9.66
N GLU A 34 10.03 6.13 8.95
CA GLU A 34 9.75 4.69 8.88
C GLU A 34 10.94 3.93 8.25
N PHE A 35 11.58 4.53 7.23
CA PHE A 35 12.79 3.96 6.63
C PHE A 35 13.95 3.84 7.63
N VAL A 36 14.18 4.89 8.43
CA VAL A 36 15.23 4.87 9.48
C VAL A 36 14.94 3.78 10.50
N VAL A 37 13.70 3.64 10.95
CA VAL A 37 13.31 2.57 11.89
C VAL A 37 13.56 1.19 11.28
N THR A 38 13.19 0.98 10.02
CA THR A 38 13.42 -0.29 9.33
C THR A 38 14.92 -0.63 9.25
N MET A 39 15.77 0.35 8.91
CA MET A 39 17.23 0.16 8.91
C MET A 39 17.78 -0.18 10.30
N LEU A 40 17.32 0.52 11.35
CA LEU A 40 17.75 0.26 12.73
C LEU A 40 17.37 -1.16 13.16
N VAL A 41 16.13 -1.58 12.90
CA VAL A 41 15.63 -2.91 13.26
C VAL A 41 16.42 -4.00 12.52
N ALA A 42 16.73 -3.81 11.23
CA ALA A 42 17.54 -4.75 10.46
C ALA A 42 18.96 -4.90 11.05
N ASN A 43 19.61 -3.77 11.39
CA ASN A 43 20.95 -3.78 12.00
C ASN A 43 20.94 -4.44 13.39
N LEU A 44 19.96 -4.16 14.23
CA LEU A 44 19.82 -4.76 15.56
C LEU A 44 19.63 -6.28 15.49
N ALA A 45 18.92 -6.77 14.49
CA ALA A 45 18.73 -8.20 14.28
C ALA A 45 20.01 -8.90 13.76
N ALA A 46 20.82 -8.21 12.96
CA ALA A 46 22.01 -8.79 12.34
C ALA A 46 23.04 -9.26 13.37
N ILE A 47 23.21 -8.52 14.47
CA ILE A 47 24.21 -8.81 15.50
C ILE A 47 24.01 -10.18 16.12
N PRO A 48 22.86 -10.55 16.74
CA PRO A 48 22.66 -11.87 17.33
C PRO A 48 22.49 -13.00 16.29
N MET A 49 22.23 -12.67 15.02
CA MET A 49 22.25 -13.66 13.93
C MET A 49 23.68 -14.12 13.61
N GLN A 50 24.64 -13.18 13.57
CA GLN A 50 26.01 -13.42 13.15
C GLN A 50 26.85 -14.07 14.26
N ASP A 51 26.66 -13.65 15.51
CA ASP A 51 27.44 -14.14 16.65
C ASP A 51 26.58 -15.00 17.61
N ALA A 52 26.89 -16.28 17.64
CA ALA A 52 26.21 -17.23 18.53
C ALA A 52 26.57 -17.02 20.01
N GLY A 53 27.65 -16.33 20.34
CA GLY A 53 28.05 -15.97 21.71
C GLY A 53 27.16 -14.88 22.32
N ILE A 54 26.50 -14.09 21.50
CA ILE A 54 25.60 -13.03 21.96
C ILE A 54 24.22 -13.61 22.26
N PRO A 55 23.63 -13.35 23.45
CA PRO A 55 22.27 -13.80 23.75
C PRO A 55 21.24 -13.23 22.79
N LEU A 56 20.24 -14.04 22.39
CA LEU A 56 19.18 -13.60 21.47
C LEU A 56 18.42 -12.38 21.97
N LEU A 57 18.21 -12.31 23.29
CA LEU A 57 17.50 -11.20 23.95
C LEU A 57 18.21 -9.85 23.77
N THR A 58 19.54 -9.84 23.60
CA THR A 58 20.32 -8.62 23.38
C THR A 58 19.93 -7.91 22.07
N GLY A 59 19.48 -8.65 21.06
CA GLY A 59 18.92 -8.06 19.84
C GLY A 59 17.40 -7.83 19.94
N LEU A 60 16.68 -8.76 20.57
CA LEU A 60 15.22 -8.72 20.65
C LEU A 60 14.71 -7.53 21.45
N ILE A 61 15.31 -7.24 22.62
CA ILE A 61 14.88 -6.11 23.48
C ILE A 61 14.99 -4.76 22.75
N PRO A 62 16.13 -4.40 22.12
CA PRO A 62 16.20 -3.16 21.35
C PRO A 62 15.22 -3.10 20.17
N ILE A 63 15.00 -4.21 19.45
CA ILE A 63 14.01 -4.28 18.36
C ILE A 63 12.61 -3.96 18.88
N LEU A 64 12.19 -4.58 19.97
CA LEU A 64 10.87 -4.33 20.58
C LEU A 64 10.77 -2.91 21.15
N THR A 65 11.87 -2.36 21.67
CA THR A 65 11.91 -0.97 22.13
C THR A 65 11.70 0.01 20.98
N VAL A 66 12.43 -0.16 19.86
CA VAL A 66 12.28 0.68 18.68
C VAL A 66 10.86 0.57 18.12
N LEU A 67 10.30 -0.65 18.02
CA LEU A 67 8.91 -0.85 17.61
C LEU A 67 7.93 -0.14 18.56
N GLY A 68 8.12 -0.26 19.88
CA GLY A 68 7.26 0.39 20.87
C GLY A 68 7.29 1.91 20.75
N VAL A 69 8.48 2.49 20.56
CA VAL A 69 8.64 3.94 20.31
C VAL A 69 7.92 4.34 19.03
N GLU A 70 8.09 3.58 17.94
CA GLU A 70 7.45 3.87 16.65
C GLU A 70 5.92 3.84 16.76
N LEU A 71 5.35 2.83 17.42
CA LEU A 71 3.90 2.74 17.63
C LEU A 71 3.36 3.91 18.47
N VAL A 72 4.09 4.32 19.51
CA VAL A 72 3.73 5.48 20.32
C VAL A 72 3.83 6.77 19.50
N LEU A 73 4.90 6.97 18.74
CA LEU A 73 5.05 8.15 17.87
C LEU A 73 3.95 8.19 16.81
N SER A 74 3.66 7.08 16.15
CA SER A 74 2.58 6.97 15.17
C SER A 74 1.24 7.34 15.79
N TRP A 75 0.94 6.84 16.99
CA TRP A 75 -0.28 7.20 17.72
C TRP A 75 -0.33 8.69 18.07
N LEU A 76 0.78 9.26 18.55
CA LEU A 76 0.88 10.70 18.86
C LEU A 76 0.69 11.57 17.61
N MET A 77 1.23 11.15 16.45
CA MET A 77 1.06 11.85 15.19
C MET A 77 -0.40 11.84 14.69
N LEU A 78 -1.17 10.80 15.03
CA LEU A 78 -2.62 10.77 14.77
C LEU A 78 -3.36 11.79 15.63
N GLN A 79 -2.93 12.02 16.87
CA GLN A 79 -3.56 12.96 17.80
C GLN A 79 -3.15 14.42 17.57
N SER A 80 -1.94 14.66 17.04
CA SER A 80 -1.37 16.00 16.93
C SER A 80 -0.86 16.31 15.53
N GLY A 81 -1.54 17.23 14.83
CA GLY A 81 -1.09 17.73 13.53
C GLY A 81 0.23 18.50 13.59
N THR A 82 0.63 19.01 14.76
CA THR A 82 1.93 19.67 14.94
C THR A 82 3.06 18.66 14.97
N LEU A 83 2.91 17.57 15.72
CA LEU A 83 3.88 16.48 15.75
C LEU A 83 4.00 15.84 14.35
N ARG A 84 2.89 15.57 13.69
CA ARG A 84 2.91 15.03 12.32
C ARG A 84 3.70 15.92 11.37
N ARG A 85 3.50 17.26 11.42
CA ARG A 85 4.28 18.21 10.59
C ARG A 85 5.76 18.25 10.94
N LEU A 86 6.11 17.99 12.20
CA LEU A 86 7.50 17.97 12.66
C LEU A 86 8.25 16.74 12.12
N PHE A 87 7.62 15.56 12.17
CA PHE A 87 8.25 14.28 11.80
C PHE A 87 8.10 13.94 10.31
N CYS A 88 6.91 14.14 9.75
CA CYS A 88 6.60 13.79 8.36
C CYS A 88 6.75 14.98 7.39
N GLY A 89 6.86 16.20 7.92
CA GLY A 89 6.84 17.40 7.07
C GLY A 89 5.42 17.80 6.66
N LYS A 90 5.34 18.55 5.57
CA LYS A 90 4.09 18.96 4.91
C LYS A 90 4.26 18.92 3.39
N PRO A 91 3.19 18.66 2.65
CA PRO A 91 3.21 18.80 1.19
C PRO A 91 3.57 20.24 0.79
N VAL A 92 4.34 20.37 -0.28
CA VAL A 92 4.84 21.68 -0.77
C VAL A 92 4.45 21.86 -2.24
N PHE A 93 3.73 22.95 -2.53
CA PHE A 93 3.42 23.32 -3.91
C PHE A 93 4.69 23.72 -4.67
N LEU A 94 4.98 23.06 -5.77
CA LEU A 94 6.03 23.45 -6.72
C LEU A 94 5.47 24.26 -7.88
N ILE A 95 4.23 23.94 -8.30
CA ILE A 95 3.45 24.72 -9.26
C ILE A 95 2.11 25.04 -8.60
N ASP A 96 1.70 26.31 -8.66
CA ASP A 96 0.42 26.81 -8.16
C ASP A 96 -0.25 27.68 -9.22
N ASN A 97 -1.44 27.29 -9.68
CA ASN A 97 -2.17 27.91 -10.77
C ASN A 97 -1.29 28.14 -12.02
N GLY A 98 -0.52 27.14 -12.43
CA GLY A 98 0.38 27.19 -13.57
C GLY A 98 1.66 28.01 -13.34
N ARG A 99 1.83 28.60 -12.15
CA ARG A 99 3.01 29.39 -11.81
C ARG A 99 4.03 28.53 -11.06
N LEU A 100 5.24 28.45 -11.59
CA LEU A 100 6.37 27.79 -10.94
C LEU A 100 6.84 28.58 -9.71
N LEU A 101 6.84 27.95 -8.54
CA LEU A 101 7.25 28.53 -7.27
C LEU A 101 8.74 28.27 -7.02
N GLN A 102 9.62 29.12 -7.58
CA GLN A 102 11.09 28.94 -7.49
C GLN A 102 11.60 28.90 -6.04
N GLY A 103 10.97 29.64 -5.10
CA GLY A 103 11.31 29.62 -3.68
C GLY A 103 11.09 28.24 -3.07
N ASN A 104 10.00 27.57 -3.46
CA ASN A 104 9.66 26.25 -2.97
C ASN A 104 10.57 25.17 -3.57
N LEU A 105 10.95 25.29 -4.84
CA LEU A 105 11.96 24.41 -5.44
C LEU A 105 13.29 24.47 -4.67
N ARG A 106 13.75 25.67 -4.33
CA ARG A 106 14.97 25.85 -3.52
C ARG A 106 14.83 25.27 -2.12
N LEU A 107 13.68 25.50 -1.46
CA LEU A 107 13.38 25.00 -0.12
C LEU A 107 13.40 23.46 -0.08
N THR A 108 12.81 22.83 -1.09
CA THR A 108 12.73 21.36 -1.20
C THR A 108 13.96 20.76 -1.87
N ARG A 109 14.91 21.59 -2.36
CA ARG A 109 16.10 21.17 -3.10
C ARG A 109 15.78 20.34 -4.36
N VAL A 110 14.62 20.56 -4.94
CA VAL A 110 14.22 19.93 -6.21
C VAL A 110 14.71 20.81 -7.36
N THR A 111 15.46 20.21 -8.28
CA THR A 111 15.91 20.90 -9.50
C THR A 111 14.79 20.96 -10.53
N LEU A 112 14.93 21.85 -11.52
CA LEU A 112 13.96 21.93 -12.60
C LEU A 112 13.95 20.65 -13.44
N ASP A 113 15.13 20.07 -13.69
CA ASP A 113 15.25 18.82 -14.43
C ASP A 113 14.57 17.65 -13.71
N GLU A 114 14.68 17.59 -12.37
CA GLU A 114 14.00 16.61 -11.55
C GLU A 114 12.48 16.80 -11.58
N LEU A 115 11.99 18.04 -11.46
CA LEU A 115 10.56 18.34 -11.62
C LEU A 115 10.06 17.89 -12.99
N MET A 116 10.77 18.24 -14.07
CA MET A 116 10.42 17.80 -15.42
C MET A 116 10.47 16.27 -15.58
N GLY A 117 11.42 15.60 -14.91
CA GLY A 117 11.48 14.15 -14.85
C GLY A 117 10.22 13.56 -14.22
N LYS A 118 9.86 14.06 -13.04
CA LYS A 118 8.65 13.61 -12.31
C LYS A 118 7.34 13.91 -13.06
N LEU A 119 7.27 15.00 -13.85
CA LEU A 119 6.13 15.28 -14.71
C LEU A 119 6.01 14.25 -15.85
N ARG A 120 7.15 13.86 -16.45
CA ARG A 120 7.17 12.80 -17.48
C ARG A 120 6.72 11.44 -16.95
N GLU A 121 7.04 11.10 -15.70
CA GLU A 121 6.55 9.90 -15.02
C GLU A 121 5.02 9.89 -14.88
N LYS A 122 4.38 11.06 -14.98
CA LYS A 122 2.92 11.25 -14.95
C LYS A 122 2.33 11.51 -16.34
N ASP A 123 3.06 11.15 -17.40
CA ASP A 123 2.66 11.33 -18.80
C ASP A 123 2.43 12.81 -19.22
N ILE A 124 3.02 13.75 -18.48
CA ILE A 124 2.92 15.19 -18.79
C ILE A 124 4.26 15.66 -19.36
N LEU A 125 4.25 16.00 -20.65
CA LEU A 125 5.42 16.48 -21.38
C LEU A 125 5.57 18.01 -21.32
N ASP A 126 4.47 18.72 -21.19
CA ASP A 126 4.43 20.19 -21.20
C ASP A 126 3.99 20.71 -19.83
N MET A 127 4.92 21.38 -19.14
CA MET A 127 4.68 21.97 -17.83
C MET A 127 3.56 23.04 -17.86
N THR A 128 3.29 23.68 -19.01
CA THR A 128 2.23 24.68 -19.15
C THR A 128 0.82 24.09 -19.02
N GLN A 129 0.68 22.76 -19.16
CA GLN A 129 -0.57 22.04 -18.96
C GLN A 129 -0.88 21.82 -17.47
N VAL A 130 0.10 22.01 -16.57
CA VAL A 130 -0.04 21.75 -15.15
C VAL A 130 -0.62 22.94 -14.42
N GLN A 131 -1.76 22.75 -13.76
CA GLN A 131 -2.35 23.73 -12.87
C GLN A 131 -1.70 23.67 -11.48
N TYR A 132 -1.59 22.47 -10.90
CA TYR A 132 -0.95 22.27 -9.59
C TYR A 132 0.03 21.10 -9.65
N ALA A 133 1.20 21.30 -9.04
CA ALA A 133 2.13 20.22 -8.75
C ALA A 133 2.57 20.32 -7.29
N ILE A 134 2.37 19.25 -6.52
CA ILE A 134 2.58 19.19 -5.09
C ILE A 134 3.59 18.10 -4.81
N LEU A 135 4.71 18.47 -4.16
CA LEU A 135 5.66 17.50 -3.64
C LEU A 135 5.12 16.98 -2.30
N GLU A 136 4.81 15.69 -2.26
CA GLU A 136 4.29 15.02 -1.08
C GLU A 136 5.40 14.70 -0.05
N THR A 137 5.01 14.31 1.15
CA THR A 137 5.94 14.04 2.25
C THR A 137 6.81 12.79 2.02
N ASP A 138 6.35 11.88 1.19
CA ASP A 138 7.08 10.67 0.74
C ASP A 138 8.02 10.92 -0.46
N GLY A 139 8.05 12.17 -0.98
CA GLY A 139 8.85 12.56 -2.13
C GLY A 139 8.18 12.32 -3.49
N ASN A 140 6.96 11.79 -3.52
CA ASN A 140 6.17 11.66 -4.74
C ASN A 140 5.65 13.02 -5.21
N LEU A 141 5.37 13.15 -6.51
CA LEU A 141 4.76 14.35 -7.08
C LEU A 141 3.29 14.08 -7.43
N SER A 142 2.38 14.79 -6.77
CA SER A 142 0.97 14.86 -7.16
C SER A 142 0.78 15.95 -8.19
N VAL A 143 0.21 15.62 -9.36
CA VAL A 143 0.07 16.57 -10.48
C VAL A 143 -1.38 16.66 -10.90
N PHE A 144 -1.86 17.89 -11.04
CA PHE A 144 -3.21 18.20 -11.49
C PHE A 144 -3.10 19.11 -12.73
N PRO A 145 -3.39 18.58 -13.93
CA PRO A 145 -3.42 19.40 -15.14
C PRO A 145 -4.61 20.36 -15.12
N TYR A 146 -4.58 21.39 -15.94
CA TYR A 146 -5.77 22.19 -16.21
C TYR A 146 -6.89 21.31 -16.77
N PRO A 147 -8.18 21.60 -16.45
CA PRO A 147 -9.31 20.77 -16.88
C PRO A 147 -9.35 20.44 -18.38
N GLN A 148 -8.91 21.39 -19.22
CA GLN A 148 -8.85 21.20 -20.68
C GLN A 148 -7.82 20.19 -21.17
N PHE A 149 -6.83 19.85 -20.32
CA PHE A 149 -5.79 18.87 -20.61
C PHE A 149 -5.98 17.57 -19.79
N ALA A 150 -6.97 17.56 -18.88
CA ALA A 150 -7.31 16.38 -18.14
C ALA A 150 -8.08 15.37 -19.03
N PRO A 151 -7.97 14.05 -18.77
CA PRO A 151 -8.80 13.06 -19.44
C PRO A 151 -10.28 13.39 -19.23
N ALA A 152 -11.06 13.37 -20.32
CA ALA A 152 -12.49 13.60 -20.25
C ALA A 152 -13.16 12.51 -19.40
N SER A 153 -13.95 12.90 -18.41
CA SER A 153 -14.77 11.94 -17.67
C SER A 153 -15.95 11.46 -18.53
N ALA A 154 -16.53 10.30 -18.18
CA ALA A 154 -17.75 9.82 -18.83
C ALA A 154 -18.89 10.86 -18.74
N ARG A 155 -18.92 11.66 -17.66
CA ARG A 155 -19.88 12.75 -17.48
C ARG A 155 -19.66 13.88 -18.48
N ASP A 156 -18.40 14.27 -18.70
CA ASP A 156 -18.05 15.33 -19.66
C ASP A 156 -18.37 14.90 -21.10
N ALA A 157 -18.20 13.60 -21.36
CA ALA A 157 -18.56 12.98 -22.65
C ALA A 157 -20.08 12.71 -22.81
N GLY A 158 -20.89 12.99 -21.78
CA GLY A 158 -22.34 12.69 -21.81
C GLY A 158 -22.69 11.19 -21.82
N VAL A 159 -21.70 10.33 -21.51
CA VAL A 159 -21.86 8.86 -21.53
C VAL A 159 -22.45 8.40 -20.19
N ARG A 160 -23.56 7.66 -20.26
CA ARG A 160 -24.08 6.96 -19.09
C ARG A 160 -23.27 5.69 -18.86
N VAL A 161 -22.52 5.63 -17.76
CA VAL A 161 -21.81 4.44 -17.29
C VAL A 161 -22.66 3.69 -16.29
N LYS A 162 -22.60 2.36 -16.31
CA LYS A 162 -23.16 1.55 -15.20
C LYS A 162 -22.25 1.71 -13.98
N GLU A 163 -22.86 1.69 -12.80
CA GLU A 163 -22.07 1.67 -11.57
C GLU A 163 -21.14 0.46 -11.56
N ASN A 164 -19.88 0.71 -11.19
CA ASN A 164 -18.93 -0.37 -10.96
C ASN A 164 -19.27 -1.04 -9.64
N CYS A 165 -19.77 -2.26 -9.72
CA CYS A 165 -19.99 -3.07 -8.54
C CYS A 165 -18.70 -3.82 -8.21
N PHE A 166 -18.22 -3.69 -6.97
CA PHE A 166 -17.00 -4.37 -6.52
C PHE A 166 -17.27 -5.88 -6.41
N PRO A 167 -16.45 -6.73 -7.08
CA PRO A 167 -16.61 -8.17 -6.97
C PRO A 167 -16.17 -8.67 -5.59
N ILE A 168 -17.03 -9.42 -4.92
CA ILE A 168 -16.77 -10.05 -3.63
C ILE A 168 -16.36 -11.50 -3.88
N VAL A 169 -15.21 -11.90 -3.35
CA VAL A 169 -14.75 -13.30 -3.41
C VAL A 169 -15.59 -14.12 -2.43
N VAL A 170 -16.36 -15.07 -2.92
CA VAL A 170 -17.24 -15.93 -2.12
C VAL A 170 -16.69 -17.34 -1.96
N ALA A 171 -15.85 -17.80 -2.90
CA ALA A 171 -15.08 -19.03 -2.74
C ALA A 171 -13.71 -18.90 -3.42
N GLU A 172 -12.70 -19.50 -2.79
CA GLU A 172 -11.31 -19.54 -3.29
C GLU A 172 -10.65 -20.84 -2.83
N ASP A 173 -9.90 -21.47 -3.71
CA ASP A 173 -9.17 -22.71 -3.46
C ASP A 173 -9.99 -23.85 -2.83
N GLY A 174 -11.27 -23.97 -3.20
CA GLY A 174 -12.16 -24.97 -2.65
C GLY A 174 -12.69 -24.63 -1.25
N ARG A 175 -12.56 -23.38 -0.79
CA ARG A 175 -13.06 -22.90 0.49
C ARG A 175 -14.07 -21.81 0.32
N VAL A 176 -15.15 -21.85 1.08
CA VAL A 176 -16.21 -20.83 1.08
C VAL A 176 -15.90 -19.76 2.12
N PHE A 177 -16.04 -18.50 1.75
CA PHE A 177 -16.01 -17.37 2.67
C PHE A 177 -17.44 -17.00 3.07
N ALA A 178 -17.97 -17.63 4.14
CA ALA A 178 -19.34 -17.45 4.58
C ALA A 178 -19.70 -15.97 4.88
N GLU A 179 -18.79 -15.22 5.48
CA GLU A 179 -19.00 -13.77 5.73
C GLU A 179 -19.14 -12.97 4.42
N ASN A 180 -18.34 -13.30 3.40
CA ASN A 180 -18.41 -12.65 2.11
C ASN A 180 -19.67 -13.01 1.35
N LEU A 181 -20.09 -14.27 1.45
CA LEU A 181 -21.34 -14.75 0.87
C LEU A 181 -22.53 -13.97 1.44
N GLN A 182 -22.55 -13.79 2.77
CA GLN A 182 -23.57 -12.98 3.45
C GLN A 182 -23.50 -11.50 3.05
N LYS A 183 -22.29 -10.90 2.95
CA LYS A 183 -22.08 -9.52 2.48
C LYS A 183 -22.58 -9.31 1.05
N ALA A 184 -22.46 -10.32 0.21
CA ALA A 184 -22.99 -10.31 -1.16
C ALA A 184 -24.51 -10.51 -1.22
N GLY A 185 -25.20 -10.70 -0.08
CA GLY A 185 -26.63 -10.99 -0.01
C GLY A 185 -26.97 -12.37 -0.62
N ARG A 186 -26.06 -13.33 -0.52
CA ARG A 186 -26.18 -14.68 -1.07
C ARG A 186 -26.07 -15.72 0.05
N ASP A 187 -26.56 -16.93 -0.22
CA ASP A 187 -26.57 -18.05 0.70
C ASP A 187 -25.92 -19.31 0.10
N MET A 188 -25.80 -20.36 0.90
CA MET A 188 -25.20 -21.62 0.45
C MET A 188 -25.97 -22.27 -0.71
N PRO A 189 -27.32 -22.32 -0.71
CA PRO A 189 -28.09 -22.81 -1.84
C PRO A 189 -27.79 -22.08 -3.16
N TRP A 190 -27.64 -20.75 -3.10
CA TRP A 190 -27.23 -19.98 -4.27
C TRP A 190 -25.82 -20.36 -4.76
N LEU A 191 -24.88 -20.58 -3.84
CA LEU A 191 -23.52 -21.00 -4.19
C LEU A 191 -23.52 -22.37 -4.89
N GLU A 192 -24.24 -23.35 -4.32
CA GLU A 192 -24.38 -24.70 -4.87
C GLU A 192 -25.02 -24.67 -6.27
N GLN A 193 -26.07 -23.89 -6.44
CA GLN A 193 -26.72 -23.72 -7.74
C GLN A 193 -25.78 -23.04 -8.75
N THR A 194 -24.97 -22.06 -8.33
CA THR A 194 -24.01 -21.38 -9.18
C THR A 194 -22.91 -22.35 -9.62
N LEU A 195 -22.37 -23.14 -8.70
CA LEU A 195 -21.36 -24.16 -9.03
C LEU A 195 -21.95 -25.22 -9.99
N ALA A 196 -23.16 -25.68 -9.74
CA ALA A 196 -23.83 -26.63 -10.63
C ALA A 196 -24.05 -26.07 -12.05
N SER A 197 -24.34 -24.77 -12.19
CA SER A 197 -24.47 -24.12 -13.49
C SER A 197 -23.16 -24.04 -14.28
N HIS A 198 -22.03 -24.13 -13.59
CA HIS A 198 -20.69 -24.21 -14.18
C HIS A 198 -20.14 -25.66 -14.29
N GLU A 199 -21.01 -26.65 -14.04
CA GLU A 199 -20.63 -28.08 -14.02
C GLU A 199 -19.40 -28.33 -13.15
N ALA A 200 -19.34 -27.69 -11.97
CA ALA A 200 -18.22 -27.72 -11.06
C ALA A 200 -18.68 -28.04 -9.64
N VAL A 201 -17.73 -28.57 -8.86
CA VAL A 201 -17.86 -28.73 -7.42
C VAL A 201 -16.93 -27.72 -6.71
N LEU A 202 -17.14 -27.54 -5.43
CA LEU A 202 -16.38 -26.57 -4.65
C LEU A 202 -14.87 -26.84 -4.68
N GLU A 203 -14.47 -28.12 -4.60
CA GLU A 203 -13.07 -28.58 -4.62
C GLU A 203 -12.34 -28.21 -5.92
N ASP A 204 -13.06 -28.16 -7.05
CA ASP A 204 -12.54 -27.77 -8.36
C ASP A 204 -12.52 -26.24 -8.56
N THR A 205 -12.98 -25.46 -7.57
CA THR A 205 -13.06 -24.00 -7.68
C THR A 205 -11.76 -23.36 -7.26
N LEU A 206 -11.08 -22.66 -8.19
CA LEU A 206 -9.96 -21.78 -7.87
C LEU A 206 -10.48 -20.44 -7.32
N LEU A 207 -11.44 -19.83 -8.03
CA LEU A 207 -12.00 -18.53 -7.65
C LEU A 207 -13.47 -18.45 -8.07
N LEU A 208 -14.29 -17.97 -7.17
CA LEU A 208 -15.66 -17.56 -7.48
C LEU A 208 -15.93 -16.21 -6.82
N THR A 209 -16.32 -15.24 -7.66
CA THR A 209 -16.71 -13.91 -7.20
C THR A 209 -18.12 -13.57 -7.67
N VAL A 210 -18.78 -12.70 -6.94
CA VAL A 210 -20.04 -12.09 -7.36
C VAL A 210 -20.00 -10.60 -7.06
N ASP A 211 -20.51 -9.79 -7.99
CA ASP A 211 -20.61 -8.35 -7.78
C ASP A 211 -22.06 -7.94 -7.40
N GLY A 212 -22.23 -6.67 -7.03
CA GLY A 212 -23.54 -6.11 -6.65
C GLY A 212 -24.57 -6.11 -7.79
N SER A 213 -24.15 -6.29 -9.04
CA SER A 213 -25.07 -6.46 -10.20
C SER A 213 -25.52 -7.91 -10.37
N GLY A 214 -24.96 -8.85 -9.61
CA GLY A 214 -25.18 -10.29 -9.73
C GLY A 214 -24.29 -10.97 -10.78
N LYS A 215 -23.31 -10.26 -11.36
CA LYS A 215 -22.36 -10.85 -12.28
C LYS A 215 -21.42 -11.78 -11.52
N VAL A 216 -21.30 -13.01 -11.98
CA VAL A 216 -20.43 -14.05 -11.43
C VAL A 216 -19.19 -14.19 -12.30
N ILE A 217 -18.02 -14.34 -11.66
CA ILE A 217 -16.79 -14.78 -12.28
C ILE A 217 -16.40 -16.10 -11.60
N PHE A 218 -16.31 -17.16 -12.40
CA PHE A 218 -15.91 -18.49 -11.96
C PHE A 218 -14.63 -18.90 -12.68
N VAL A 219 -13.65 -19.38 -11.92
CA VAL A 219 -12.41 -19.95 -12.45
C VAL A 219 -12.21 -21.33 -11.84
N ARG A 220 -12.07 -22.33 -12.69
CA ARG A 220 -11.81 -23.71 -12.30
C ARG A 220 -10.32 -23.91 -12.00
N LYS A 221 -10.00 -24.78 -11.04
CA LYS A 221 -8.62 -25.24 -10.82
C LYS A 221 -8.13 -26.05 -12.04
N GLU A 222 -6.93 -25.77 -12.46
CA GLU A 222 -6.22 -26.63 -13.40
C GLU A 222 -5.75 -27.89 -12.66
N ARG A 223 -5.98 -29.03 -13.26
CA ARG A 223 -5.38 -30.29 -12.78
C ARG A 223 -3.95 -30.31 -13.31
N LEU A 224 -2.99 -29.97 -12.43
CA LEU A 224 -1.56 -30.12 -12.69
C LEU A 224 -1.16 -31.59 -12.67
#